data_8f19480a6e9dabf03e0e94b7d939fe4b
#
_entry.id   8f19480a6e9dabf03e0e94b7d939fe4b
#
_cell.length_a   1.000
_cell.length_b   1.000
_cell.length_c   1.000
_cell.angle_alpha   90.00
_cell.angle_beta   90.00
_cell.angle_gamma   90.00
#
_symmetry.space_group_name_H-M   'P 1'
#
loop_
_entity.id
_entity.type
_entity.pdbx_description
1 polymer ?
#
loop_
_entity_poly.entity_id
_entity_poly.type
_entity_poly.pdbx_seq_one_letter_code
_entity_poly.pdbx_strand_id
1 'polypeptide(L)'
;MKTYDLEFHVLALKEWEKLDGSIREQFKRALEKRATNPHVISAKLNHDLANLYKIKLRTSGYRLVYEVIDRRLVIFVIAVGKRDKEIAYQKAIERKK
;
A
#
# COMPACT_ATOMS: atom_id res chain seq x y z
N MET A 1 -5.88 -21.66 -4.74
CA MET A 1 -5.51 -20.31 -5.13
C MET A 1 -4.66 -19.66 -4.04
N LYS A 2 -3.49 -19.15 -4.41
CA LYS A 2 -2.59 -18.55 -3.42
C LYS A 2 -3.07 -17.17 -3.03
N THR A 3 -3.10 -16.90 -1.73
CA THR A 3 -3.49 -15.59 -1.20
C THR A 3 -2.31 -15.04 -0.42
N TYR A 4 -2.00 -13.77 -0.65
CA TYR A 4 -0.90 -13.10 0.05
C TYR A 4 -1.36 -12.64 1.42
N ASP A 5 -0.51 -12.78 2.42
CA ASP A 5 -0.76 -12.26 3.75
C ASP A 5 -0.44 -10.77 3.81
N LEU A 6 -1.03 -10.08 4.76
CA LEU A 6 -0.87 -8.65 4.92
C LEU A 6 0.05 -8.36 6.10
N GLU A 7 1.12 -7.59 5.86
CA GLU A 7 2.02 -7.12 6.90
C GLU A 7 2.23 -5.61 6.75
N PHE A 8 2.61 -4.96 7.82
CA PHE A 8 2.81 -3.50 7.83
C PHE A 8 4.20 -3.14 8.31
N HIS A 9 4.83 -2.20 7.61
CA HIS A 9 5.99 -1.50 8.16
C HIS A 9 5.55 -0.78 9.45
N VAL A 10 6.43 -0.72 10.44
CA VAL A 10 6.10 -0.13 11.75
C VAL A 10 5.49 1.26 11.62
N LEU A 11 6.10 2.10 10.79
CA LEU A 11 5.60 3.46 10.60
C LEU A 11 4.27 3.49 9.83
N ALA A 12 4.10 2.57 8.87
CA ALA A 12 2.86 2.47 8.12
C ALA A 12 1.71 2.03 9.04
N LEU A 13 1.98 1.15 9.98
CA LEU A 13 0.96 0.71 10.93
C LEU A 13 0.47 1.88 11.78
N LYS A 14 1.38 2.74 12.22
CA LYS A 14 0.99 3.94 12.97
C LYS A 14 0.13 4.88 12.14
N GLU A 15 0.46 5.04 10.87
CA GLU A 15 -0.33 5.86 9.97
C GLU A 15 -1.72 5.25 9.74
N TRP A 16 -1.76 3.94 9.61
CA TRP A 16 -3.00 3.19 9.45
C TRP A 16 -3.93 3.38 10.66
N GLU A 17 -3.38 3.31 11.86
CA GLU A 17 -4.17 3.44 13.08
C GLU A 17 -4.78 4.82 13.25
N LYS A 18 -4.17 5.84 12.65
CA LYS A 18 -4.69 7.21 12.70
C LYS A 18 -5.77 7.50 11.67
N LEU A 19 -6.01 6.58 10.75
CA LEU A 19 -7.01 6.79 9.72
C LEU A 19 -8.41 6.75 10.30
N ASP A 20 -9.29 7.55 9.72
CA ASP A 20 -10.72 7.45 9.99
C ASP A 20 -11.19 6.04 9.65
N GLY A 21 -12.16 5.52 10.42
CA GLY A 21 -12.65 4.15 10.24
C GLY A 21 -13.14 3.85 8.83
N SER A 22 -13.82 4.83 8.21
CA SER A 22 -14.32 4.62 6.85
C SER A 22 -13.18 4.51 5.83
N ILE A 23 -12.10 5.26 6.04
CA ILE A 23 -10.94 5.21 5.16
C ILE A 23 -10.22 3.86 5.33
N ARG A 24 -10.03 3.41 6.55
CA ARG A 24 -9.43 2.10 6.81
C ARG A 24 -10.23 0.99 6.16
N GLU A 25 -11.54 1.05 6.25
CA GLU A 25 -12.40 0.02 5.67
C GLU A 25 -12.26 -0.04 4.16
N GLN A 26 -12.17 1.12 3.50
CA GLN A 26 -11.98 1.18 2.06
C GLN A 26 -10.64 0.57 1.65
N PHE A 27 -9.57 0.89 2.38
CA PHE A 27 -8.26 0.30 2.10
C PHE A 27 -8.27 -1.19 2.38
N LYS A 28 -8.93 -1.62 3.45
CA LYS A 28 -9.01 -3.03 3.79
C LYS A 28 -9.64 -3.84 2.66
N ARG A 29 -10.75 -3.34 2.11
CA ARG A 29 -11.41 -3.99 0.98
C ARG A 29 -10.51 -4.06 -0.26
N ALA A 30 -9.81 -2.97 -0.52
CA ALA A 30 -8.89 -2.94 -1.66
C ALA A 30 -7.74 -3.92 -1.46
N LEU A 31 -7.18 -3.99 -0.24
CA LEU A 31 -6.11 -4.92 0.06
C LEU A 31 -6.55 -6.37 -0.03
N GLU A 32 -7.79 -6.66 0.34
CA GLU A 32 -8.32 -8.01 0.20
C GLU A 32 -8.36 -8.44 -1.27
N LYS A 33 -8.72 -7.53 -2.16
CA LYS A 33 -8.68 -7.82 -3.60
C LYS A 33 -7.25 -8.00 -4.10
N ARG A 34 -6.34 -7.15 -3.64
CA ARG A 34 -4.93 -7.24 -4.03
C ARG A 34 -4.27 -8.49 -3.49
N ALA A 35 -4.79 -9.07 -2.39
CA ALA A 35 -4.24 -10.29 -1.82
C ALA A 35 -4.31 -11.48 -2.78
N THR A 36 -5.26 -11.48 -3.70
CA THR A 36 -5.38 -12.54 -4.70
C THR A 36 -4.64 -12.21 -6.00
N ASN A 37 -4.35 -10.92 -6.23
CA ASN A 37 -3.63 -10.48 -7.43
C ASN A 37 -2.89 -9.17 -7.13
N PRO A 38 -1.76 -9.23 -6.41
CA PRO A 38 -1.07 -8.01 -5.98
C PRO A 38 -0.28 -7.30 -7.07
N HIS A 39 0.05 -7.99 -8.17
CA HIS A 39 0.84 -7.40 -9.26
C HIS A 39 -0.08 -6.71 -10.27
N VAL A 40 -0.66 -5.59 -9.87
CA VAL A 40 -1.56 -4.82 -10.74
C VAL A 40 -0.72 -3.81 -11.53
N ILE A 41 -0.48 -4.08 -12.79
CA ILE A 41 0.43 -3.29 -13.63
C ILE A 41 0.05 -1.81 -13.65
N SER A 42 -1.23 -1.50 -13.77
CA SER A 42 -1.69 -0.11 -13.82
C SER A 42 -1.46 0.65 -12.50
N ALA A 43 -1.23 -0.08 -11.42
CA ALA A 43 -1.00 0.50 -10.09
C ALA A 43 0.46 0.51 -9.69
N LYS A 44 1.35 0.03 -10.55
CA LYS A 44 2.78 -0.04 -10.24
C LYS A 44 3.37 1.37 -10.19
N LEU A 45 4.21 1.63 -9.18
CA LEU A 45 4.90 2.89 -9.11
C LEU A 45 5.98 2.97 -10.17
N ASN A 46 6.04 4.12 -10.83
CA ASN A 46 7.12 4.40 -11.77
C ASN A 46 8.36 4.73 -10.95
N HIS A 47 9.47 4.37 -11.41
CA HIS A 47 10.82 4.50 -10.85
C HIS A 47 11.41 3.11 -10.71
N ASP A 48 12.67 3.06 -10.34
CA ASP A 48 13.41 1.81 -10.18
C ASP A 48 13.01 1.05 -8.91
N LEU A 49 11.76 1.20 -8.48
CA LEU A 49 11.27 0.55 -7.28
C LEU A 49 10.47 -0.68 -7.69
N ALA A 50 11.18 -1.78 -7.88
CA ALA A 50 10.55 -3.03 -8.25
C ALA A 50 9.55 -3.47 -7.18
N ASN A 51 8.42 -3.99 -7.62
CA ASN A 51 7.39 -4.58 -6.75
C ASN A 51 6.69 -3.62 -5.82
N LEU A 52 6.75 -2.31 -6.09
CA LEU A 52 5.97 -1.32 -5.34
C LEU A 52 4.72 -0.94 -6.12
N TYR A 53 3.60 -0.94 -5.41
CA TYR A 53 2.29 -0.66 -6.00
C TYR A 53 1.51 0.31 -5.11
N LYS A 54 0.56 1.00 -5.71
CA LYS A 54 -0.27 1.96 -4.99
C LYS A 54 -1.73 1.55 -4.98
N ILE A 55 -2.44 1.97 -3.94
CA ILE A 55 -3.90 1.96 -3.88
C ILE A 55 -4.31 3.41 -3.64
N LYS A 56 -5.20 3.91 -4.47
CA LYS A 56 -5.62 5.31 -4.44
C LYS A 56 -7.11 5.39 -4.18
N LEU A 57 -7.48 6.10 -3.12
CA LEU A 57 -8.89 6.35 -2.83
C LEU A 57 -9.26 7.70 -3.43
N ARG A 58 -10.09 7.68 -4.47
CA ARG A 58 -10.37 8.88 -5.27
C ARG A 58 -11.07 9.97 -4.49
N THR A 59 -12.08 9.61 -3.70
CA THR A 59 -12.90 10.59 -3.00
C THR A 59 -12.12 11.30 -1.90
N SER A 60 -11.42 10.55 -1.07
CA SER A 60 -10.69 11.11 0.07
C SER A 60 -9.30 11.63 -0.30
N GLY A 61 -8.74 11.14 -1.40
CA GLY A 61 -7.38 11.47 -1.80
C GLY A 61 -6.30 10.72 -1.04
N TYR A 62 -6.66 9.80 -0.17
CA TYR A 62 -5.67 8.99 0.53
C TYR A 62 -5.03 7.98 -0.40
N ARG A 63 -3.78 7.67 -0.13
CA ARG A 63 -2.99 6.71 -0.91
C ARG A 63 -2.25 5.77 0.03
N LEU A 64 -2.09 4.53 -0.44
CA LEU A 64 -1.36 3.50 0.28
C LEU A 64 -0.37 2.88 -0.69
N VAL A 65 0.86 2.64 -0.22
CA VAL A 65 1.90 1.99 -1.02
C VAL A 65 2.25 0.67 -0.36
N TYR A 66 2.31 -0.39 -1.15
CA TYR A 66 2.72 -1.70 -0.66
C TYR A 66 3.79 -2.31 -1.55
N GLU A 67 4.57 -3.20 -0.97
CA GLU A 67 5.55 -4.00 -1.69
C GLU A 67 5.05 -5.44 -1.75
N VAL A 68 5.25 -6.09 -2.91
CA VAL A 68 4.92 -7.51 -3.05
C VAL A 68 6.18 -8.33 -2.80
N ILE A 69 6.11 -9.20 -1.81
CA ILE A 69 7.21 -10.10 -1.46
C ILE A 69 6.79 -11.51 -1.86
N ASP A 70 7.08 -11.88 -3.10
CA ASP A 70 6.56 -13.11 -3.70
C ASP A 70 6.99 -14.37 -2.97
N ARG A 71 8.26 -14.45 -2.58
CA ARG A 71 8.76 -15.67 -1.95
C ARG A 71 8.17 -15.91 -0.56
N ARG A 72 7.58 -14.89 0.07
CA ARG A 72 6.89 -15.04 1.35
C ARG A 72 5.38 -14.99 1.21
N LEU A 73 4.88 -14.71 0.01
CA LEU A 73 3.46 -14.49 -0.25
C LEU A 73 2.90 -13.40 0.68
N VAL A 74 3.59 -12.26 0.72
CA VAL A 74 3.24 -11.13 1.60
C VAL A 74 3.04 -9.87 0.79
N ILE A 75 2.00 -9.13 1.13
CA ILE A 75 1.83 -7.73 0.76
C ILE A 75 2.29 -6.92 1.96
N PHE A 76 3.36 -6.17 1.79
CA PHE A 76 3.97 -5.40 2.87
C PHE A 76 3.61 -3.93 2.69
N VAL A 77 2.72 -3.41 3.56
CA VAL A 77 2.30 -2.01 3.48
C VAL A 77 3.42 -1.12 4.02
N ILE A 78 3.93 -0.23 3.17
CA ILE A 78 5.09 0.60 3.48
C ILE A 78 4.69 1.99 3.94
N ALA A 79 3.65 2.57 3.34
CA ALA A 79 3.25 3.94 3.65
C ALA A 79 1.78 4.16 3.39
N VAL A 80 1.17 5.02 4.20
CA VAL A 80 -0.21 5.46 4.03
C VAL A 80 -0.25 6.96 4.28
N GLY A 81 -0.93 7.72 3.43
CA GLY A 81 -1.04 9.15 3.64
C GLY A 81 -1.96 9.82 2.64
N LYS A 82 -2.18 11.12 2.86
CA LYS A 82 -2.98 11.92 1.94
C LYS A 82 -2.20 12.19 0.67
N ARG A 83 -2.92 12.53 -0.38
CA ARG A 83 -2.34 12.72 -1.70
C ARG A 83 -1.45 13.95 -1.83
N ASP A 84 -1.54 14.89 -0.90
CA ASP A 84 -0.80 16.15 -0.97
C ASP A 84 0.70 15.89 -1.16
N LYS A 85 1.26 16.45 -2.26
CA LYS A 85 2.68 16.40 -2.57
C LYS A 85 3.26 14.99 -2.60
N GLU A 86 2.41 14.01 -2.89
CA GLU A 86 2.85 12.61 -3.01
C GLU A 86 3.56 12.09 -1.77
N ILE A 87 3.12 12.52 -0.61
CA ILE A 87 3.78 12.18 0.66
C ILE A 87 3.92 10.67 0.85
N ALA A 88 2.88 9.90 0.53
CA ALA A 88 2.93 8.45 0.71
C ALA A 88 4.03 7.82 -0.16
N TYR A 89 4.21 8.32 -1.38
CA TYR A 89 5.21 7.79 -2.29
C TYR A 89 6.63 8.11 -1.80
N GLN A 90 6.84 9.33 -1.32
CA GLN A 90 8.14 9.73 -0.80
C GLN A 90 8.50 8.93 0.45
N LYS A 91 7.54 8.70 1.35
CA LYS A 91 7.74 7.86 2.53
C LYS A 91 8.10 6.44 2.14
N ALA A 92 7.42 5.89 1.12
CA ALA A 92 7.69 4.53 0.66
C ALA A 92 9.12 4.42 0.13
N ILE A 93 9.56 5.39 -0.65
CA ILE A 93 10.93 5.41 -1.19
C ILE A 93 11.95 5.43 -0.06
N GLU A 94 11.77 6.29 0.94
CA GLU A 94 12.67 6.38 2.08
C GLU A 94 12.71 5.10 2.89
N ARG A 95 11.54 4.50 3.14
CA ARG A 95 11.44 3.30 3.96
C ARG A 95 11.95 2.05 3.26
N LYS A 96 11.92 2.07 1.93
CA LYS A 96 12.44 0.97 1.12
C LYS A 96 13.97 0.89 1.17
N LYS A 97 14.62 2.01 1.33
CA LYS A 97 16.08 2.05 1.48
C LYS A 97 16.46 1.41 2.80
#